data_f80d03c0a8030f2fa6d4a7b8d7623297
#
_entry.id   f80d03c0a8030f2fa6d4a7b8d7623297
#
_cell.length_a   1.000
_cell.length_b   1.000
_cell.length_c   1.000
_cell.angle_alpha   90.00
_cell.angle_beta   90.00
_cell.angle_gamma   90.00
#
_symmetry.space_group_name_H-M   'P 1'
#
loop_
_entity.id
_entity.type
_entity.pdbx_description
1 polymer ?
#
loop_
_entity_poly.entity_id
_entity_poly.type
_entity_poly.pdbx_seq_one_letter_code
_entity_poly.pdbx_strand_id
1 'polypeptide(L)'
;MKRFIAVVLAAVMLFSFASPAFAASIDKSAFVTDYPYIFVHGMGGWGTENKFYDISPYWGGGLGIGSDTDLIKILNEQGIEAYAPSVGPLSSAWDRACELYAQLTGTVVDYGEAHSKAHGHDRFGFSYEGKATMGKPWNLKDKINLVGHSFGGATVRLLVSLLSFGSEEEIAATGKDTSPLFTGGHDCVHSCSTLSAPHNGSPVANLLVDPQVTMLLISAVLNMIGMVFGNDFLVFSLQLSHFGMTPAQDEFRAWPSPVGVFNFYRYKDNCGYDMTLEGAAKLNEQIKVSPDTYYYSYTTVSTEEGLFGRQKPVSSLNPIFYISSAMISLTNGFNVDGIKMEGDWTVHDGIVPLASALYPDSNKDVALSYEKALAENRKIEKGKWYYFEPMYNMDHFDFCGTKDYPEGFEEFYFGLVENANSR
;
A
#
# COMPACT_ATOMS: atom_id res chain seq x y z
N MET A 1 -8.55 -28.08 -21.36
CA MET A 1 -7.83 -27.48 -20.24
C MET A 1 -6.53 -26.78 -20.67
N LYS A 2 -5.55 -27.45 -21.28
CA LYS A 2 -4.29 -26.78 -21.74
C LYS A 2 -4.48 -25.62 -22.74
N ARG A 3 -5.53 -25.61 -23.55
CA ARG A 3 -5.84 -24.52 -24.50
C ARG A 3 -6.51 -23.31 -23.85
N PHE A 4 -7.17 -23.48 -22.70
CA PHE A 4 -7.80 -22.40 -21.95
C PHE A 4 -6.79 -21.60 -21.12
N ILE A 5 -5.78 -22.29 -20.57
CA ILE A 5 -4.67 -21.67 -19.85
C ILE A 5 -3.78 -20.84 -20.78
N ALA A 6 -3.55 -21.33 -22.01
CA ALA A 6 -2.81 -20.55 -23.03
C ALA A 6 -3.52 -19.30 -23.50
N VAL A 7 -4.86 -19.27 -23.48
CA VAL A 7 -5.65 -18.09 -23.86
C VAL A 7 -5.63 -17.02 -22.78
N VAL A 8 -5.61 -17.40 -21.48
CA VAL A 8 -5.50 -16.43 -20.38
C VAL A 8 -4.09 -15.84 -20.30
N LEU A 9 -3.05 -16.64 -20.53
CA LEU A 9 -1.66 -16.15 -20.63
C LEU A 9 -1.43 -15.29 -21.89
N ALA A 10 -2.07 -15.62 -23.02
CA ALA A 10 -1.98 -14.84 -24.25
C ALA A 10 -2.77 -13.53 -24.18
N ALA A 11 -3.84 -13.45 -23.39
CA ALA A 11 -4.59 -12.22 -23.19
C ALA A 11 -3.83 -11.19 -22.33
N VAL A 12 -2.93 -11.64 -21.45
CA VAL A 12 -2.05 -10.76 -20.68
C VAL A 12 -0.86 -10.25 -21.52
N MET A 13 -0.48 -10.94 -22.62
CA MET A 13 0.70 -10.60 -23.42
C MET A 13 0.44 -9.73 -24.66
N LEU A 14 -0.79 -9.28 -24.94
CA LEU A 14 -1.12 -8.67 -26.25
C LEU A 14 -1.43 -7.17 -26.24
N PHE A 15 -1.16 -6.42 -25.18
CA PHE A 15 -1.32 -4.96 -25.23
C PHE A 15 -0.10 -4.21 -24.69
N SER A 16 1.01 -4.31 -25.43
CA SER A 16 2.11 -3.35 -25.29
C SER A 16 2.18 -2.54 -26.58
N PHE A 17 1.45 -1.45 -26.68
CA PHE A 17 1.72 -0.42 -27.68
C PHE A 17 2.53 0.69 -27.04
N ALA A 18 3.79 0.79 -27.44
CA ALA A 18 4.65 1.90 -27.10
C ALA A 18 4.11 3.20 -27.69
N SER A 19 3.77 4.17 -26.86
CA SER A 19 3.57 5.56 -27.27
C SER A 19 4.88 6.33 -27.15
N PRO A 20 5.20 7.23 -28.08
CA PRO A 20 6.44 8.00 -27.99
C PRO A 20 6.32 9.04 -26.87
N ALA A 21 7.22 8.96 -25.89
CA ALA A 21 7.35 9.94 -24.82
C ALA A 21 7.77 11.30 -25.39
N PHE A 22 6.94 12.31 -25.21
CA PHE A 22 7.38 13.71 -25.26
C PHE A 22 7.97 14.07 -23.89
N ALA A 23 9.26 13.95 -23.76
CA ALA A 23 9.96 14.48 -22.60
C ALA A 23 9.99 16.01 -22.69
N ALA A 24 9.11 16.69 -21.98
CA ALA A 24 9.29 18.09 -21.66
C ALA A 24 10.52 18.19 -20.73
N SER A 25 11.44 19.10 -21.01
CA SER A 25 12.60 19.33 -20.14
C SER A 25 12.13 20.03 -18.87
N ILE A 26 12.01 19.28 -17.78
CA ILE A 26 11.66 19.79 -16.45
C ILE A 26 12.85 20.58 -15.91
N ASP A 27 12.61 21.75 -15.36
CA ASP A 27 13.63 22.57 -14.70
C ASP A 27 14.08 21.88 -13.40
N LYS A 28 15.22 21.19 -13.47
CA LYS A 28 15.79 20.42 -12.36
C LYS A 28 16.12 21.26 -11.12
N SER A 29 16.21 22.59 -11.24
CA SER A 29 16.50 23.48 -10.11
C SER A 29 15.30 23.68 -9.15
N ALA A 30 14.08 23.32 -9.58
CA ALA A 30 12.86 23.45 -8.79
C ALA A 30 12.68 22.33 -7.74
N PHE A 31 13.44 21.22 -7.85
CA PHE A 31 13.24 20.01 -7.03
C PHE A 31 14.34 19.82 -5.96
N VAL A 32 14.75 20.88 -5.29
CA VAL A 32 15.58 20.70 -4.08
C VAL A 32 14.71 20.10 -2.99
N THR A 33 14.90 18.82 -2.71
CA THR A 33 14.20 18.13 -1.64
C THR A 33 15.10 18.07 -0.42
N ASP A 34 14.59 18.57 0.71
CA ASP A 34 15.36 18.55 1.97
C ASP A 34 15.36 17.16 2.61
N TYR A 35 14.38 16.29 2.25
CA TYR A 35 14.15 15.01 2.92
C TYR A 35 13.91 13.88 1.93
N PRO A 36 14.47 12.67 2.17
CA PRO A 36 14.28 11.52 1.29
C PRO A 36 12.82 11.04 1.27
N TYR A 37 12.44 10.41 0.17
CA TYR A 37 11.13 9.82 -0.07
C TYR A 37 11.18 8.29 0.08
N ILE A 38 10.31 7.75 0.91
CA ILE A 38 10.18 6.31 1.15
C ILE A 38 8.84 5.84 0.57
N PHE A 39 8.91 5.05 -0.49
CA PHE A 39 7.77 4.53 -1.22
C PHE A 39 7.39 3.14 -0.74
N VAL A 40 6.17 2.96 -0.24
CA VAL A 40 5.70 1.72 0.38
C VAL A 40 4.57 1.11 -0.47
N HIS A 41 4.85 -0.06 -1.02
CA HIS A 41 3.94 -0.81 -1.89
C HIS A 41 2.67 -1.29 -1.19
N GLY A 42 1.63 -1.65 -1.96
CA GLY A 42 0.37 -2.21 -1.49
C GLY A 42 0.43 -3.69 -1.14
N MET A 43 -0.75 -4.29 -0.98
CA MET A 43 -0.90 -5.74 -0.80
C MET A 43 -0.33 -6.50 -2.00
N GLY A 44 0.41 -7.56 -1.72
CA GLY A 44 1.03 -8.39 -2.77
C GLY A 44 2.16 -7.70 -3.54
N GLY A 45 2.52 -6.46 -3.17
CA GLY A 45 3.57 -5.68 -3.82
C GLY A 45 4.99 -6.05 -3.34
N TRP A 46 5.96 -5.33 -3.85
CA TRP A 46 7.39 -5.57 -3.57
C TRP A 46 8.21 -4.28 -3.66
N GLY A 47 9.35 -4.27 -3.01
CA GLY A 47 10.35 -3.20 -3.07
C GLY A 47 11.62 -3.63 -3.78
N THR A 48 12.62 -2.75 -3.76
CA THR A 48 13.90 -2.90 -4.49
C THR A 48 14.73 -4.10 -4.06
N GLU A 49 14.58 -4.61 -2.84
CA GLU A 49 15.31 -5.78 -2.35
C GLU A 49 14.68 -7.11 -2.79
N ASN A 50 13.48 -7.07 -3.36
CA ASN A 50 12.79 -8.27 -3.82
C ASN A 50 13.18 -8.62 -5.26
N LYS A 51 13.39 -9.91 -5.54
CA LYS A 51 13.74 -10.36 -6.90
C LYS A 51 12.70 -10.06 -7.97
N PHE A 52 11.44 -9.82 -7.59
CA PHE A 52 10.43 -9.35 -8.52
C PHE A 52 10.74 -7.96 -9.07
N TYR A 53 11.48 -7.14 -8.33
CA TYR A 53 11.86 -5.80 -8.77
C TYR A 53 12.72 -5.84 -10.04
N ASP A 54 13.63 -6.81 -10.14
CA ASP A 54 14.48 -7.00 -11.33
C ASP A 54 13.67 -7.38 -12.57
N ILE A 55 12.47 -7.95 -12.38
CA ILE A 55 11.58 -8.38 -13.46
C ILE A 55 10.64 -7.24 -13.86
N SER A 56 10.09 -6.56 -12.87
CA SER A 56 9.19 -5.43 -13.04
C SER A 56 9.21 -4.57 -11.78
N PRO A 57 9.72 -3.33 -11.84
CA PRO A 57 9.60 -2.40 -10.72
C PRO A 57 8.14 -2.19 -10.34
N TYR A 58 7.84 -2.23 -9.03
CA TYR A 58 6.48 -1.94 -8.57
C TYR A 58 6.06 -0.50 -8.92
N TRP A 59 6.99 0.43 -8.80
CA TRP A 59 6.81 1.84 -9.07
C TRP A 59 7.31 2.17 -10.49
N GLY A 60 6.37 2.26 -11.42
CA GLY A 60 6.62 2.58 -12.83
C GLY A 60 6.53 1.40 -13.79
N GLY A 61 6.70 0.16 -13.30
CA GLY A 61 6.65 -1.04 -14.13
C GLY A 61 5.26 -1.49 -14.55
N GLY A 62 4.20 -0.80 -14.07
CA GLY A 62 2.81 -1.12 -14.43
C GLY A 62 2.36 -2.51 -14.01
N LEU A 63 3.07 -3.16 -13.09
CA LEU A 63 2.89 -4.56 -12.69
C LEU A 63 2.95 -5.54 -13.87
N GLY A 64 3.52 -5.11 -15.00
CA GLY A 64 3.72 -5.89 -16.21
C GLY A 64 5.13 -6.48 -16.29
N ILE A 65 5.27 -7.63 -16.95
CA ILE A 65 6.58 -8.23 -17.18
C ILE A 65 7.31 -7.44 -18.28
N GLY A 66 8.52 -6.96 -17.97
CA GLY A 66 9.42 -6.35 -18.95
C GLY A 66 9.21 -4.84 -19.18
N SER A 67 8.61 -4.13 -18.23
CA SER A 67 8.67 -2.67 -18.24
C SER A 67 10.03 -2.20 -17.76
N ASP A 68 10.65 -1.27 -18.49
CA ASP A 68 11.94 -0.67 -18.14
C ASP A 68 11.76 0.62 -17.29
N THR A 69 10.53 1.03 -17.03
CA THR A 69 10.25 2.24 -16.24
C THR A 69 10.43 1.96 -14.76
N ASP A 70 11.31 2.69 -14.13
CA ASP A 70 11.62 2.61 -12.70
C ASP A 70 11.56 4.01 -12.10
N LEU A 71 10.46 4.32 -11.42
CA LEU A 71 10.24 5.62 -10.79
C LEU A 71 11.34 5.97 -9.79
N ILE A 72 11.76 5.00 -8.97
CA ILE A 72 12.76 5.25 -7.94
C ILE A 72 14.08 5.66 -8.56
N LYS A 73 14.47 5.01 -9.64
CA LYS A 73 15.65 5.38 -10.43
C LYS A 73 15.49 6.77 -11.07
N ILE A 74 14.34 7.04 -11.68
CA ILE A 74 14.03 8.34 -12.32
C ILE A 74 14.14 9.47 -11.30
N LEU A 75 13.52 9.33 -10.12
CA LEU A 75 13.59 10.34 -9.06
C LEU A 75 15.03 10.58 -8.61
N ASN A 76 15.80 9.52 -8.36
CA ASN A 76 17.21 9.63 -7.96
C ASN A 76 18.08 10.28 -9.05
N GLU A 77 17.85 10.00 -10.32
CA GLU A 77 18.54 10.65 -11.45
C GLU A 77 18.22 12.15 -11.54
N GLN A 78 17.06 12.57 -11.04
CA GLN A 78 16.68 13.98 -10.95
C GLN A 78 17.16 14.65 -9.64
N GLY A 79 17.89 13.93 -8.78
CA GLY A 79 18.40 14.45 -7.51
C GLY A 79 17.38 14.40 -6.35
N ILE A 80 16.26 13.70 -6.53
CA ILE A 80 15.29 13.46 -5.50
C ILE A 80 15.62 12.13 -4.83
N GLU A 81 16.12 12.17 -3.59
CA GLU A 81 16.50 10.97 -2.85
C GLU A 81 15.26 10.12 -2.56
N ALA A 82 15.16 8.95 -3.20
CA ALA A 82 13.99 8.07 -3.15
C ALA A 82 14.39 6.61 -2.94
N TYR A 83 13.59 5.89 -2.14
CA TYR A 83 13.79 4.48 -1.79
C TYR A 83 12.44 3.75 -1.77
N ALA A 84 12.43 2.47 -2.10
CA ALA A 84 11.25 1.62 -2.06
C ALA A 84 11.56 0.30 -1.33
N PRO A 85 11.55 0.29 0.02
CA PRO A 85 11.76 -0.93 0.80
C PRO A 85 10.66 -1.96 0.58
N SER A 86 11.00 -3.24 0.74
CA SER A 86 10.07 -4.36 0.61
C SER A 86 9.58 -4.81 1.98
N VAL A 87 8.32 -4.53 2.29
CA VAL A 87 7.66 -5.01 3.52
C VAL A 87 6.80 -6.24 3.24
N GLY A 88 6.33 -6.94 4.26
CA GLY A 88 5.54 -8.16 4.11
C GLY A 88 4.31 -7.95 3.22
N PRO A 89 4.24 -8.61 2.05
CA PRO A 89 3.17 -8.35 1.08
C PRO A 89 1.77 -8.69 1.58
N LEU A 90 1.67 -9.62 2.54
CA LEU A 90 0.43 -10.12 3.13
C LEU A 90 0.30 -9.83 4.63
N SER A 91 1.34 -9.28 5.26
CA SER A 91 1.36 -8.94 6.68
C SER A 91 0.39 -7.81 7.01
N SER A 92 0.03 -7.68 8.27
CA SER A 92 -0.82 -6.59 8.79
C SER A 92 -0.16 -5.22 8.64
N ALA A 93 -0.91 -4.16 8.81
CA ALA A 93 -0.36 -2.80 8.83
C ALA A 93 0.66 -2.62 9.96
N TRP A 94 0.44 -3.29 11.11
CA TRP A 94 1.36 -3.27 12.24
C TRP A 94 2.70 -3.89 11.91
N ASP A 95 2.69 -5.13 11.44
CA ASP A 95 3.92 -5.85 11.10
C ASP A 95 4.71 -5.13 10.02
N ARG A 96 4.02 -4.65 8.99
CA ARG A 96 4.63 -3.88 7.91
C ARG A 96 5.24 -2.56 8.41
N ALA A 97 4.64 -1.89 9.38
CA ALA A 97 5.21 -0.69 9.99
C ALA A 97 6.48 -1.03 10.81
N CYS A 98 6.49 -2.15 11.53
CA CYS A 98 7.67 -2.64 12.26
C CYS A 98 8.82 -3.02 11.29
N GLU A 99 8.49 -3.71 10.21
CA GLU A 99 9.45 -4.08 9.16
C GLU A 99 10.03 -2.85 8.46
N LEU A 100 9.17 -1.89 8.10
CA LEU A 100 9.59 -0.63 7.50
C LEU A 100 10.54 0.14 8.43
N TYR A 101 10.18 0.26 9.70
CA TYR A 101 11.04 0.88 10.71
C TYR A 101 12.41 0.21 10.79
N ALA A 102 12.44 -1.12 10.87
CA ALA A 102 13.68 -1.87 10.98
C ALA A 102 14.58 -1.73 9.73
N GLN A 103 13.98 -1.69 8.54
CA GLN A 103 14.71 -1.45 7.29
C GLN A 103 15.32 -0.06 7.24
N LEU A 104 14.60 0.97 7.68
CA LEU A 104 15.11 2.34 7.70
C LEU A 104 16.21 2.53 8.75
N THR A 105 16.04 1.94 9.94
CA THR A 105 17.00 2.08 11.05
C THR A 105 18.16 1.08 11.00
N GLY A 106 18.09 0.05 10.14
CA GLY A 106 19.10 -1.00 10.06
C GLY A 106 19.15 -1.84 11.34
N THR A 107 17.99 -2.23 11.87
CA THR A 107 17.85 -3.01 13.11
C THR A 107 17.19 -4.36 12.86
N VAL A 108 17.03 -5.16 13.89
CA VAL A 108 16.17 -6.35 13.87
C VAL A 108 14.72 -5.89 13.92
N VAL A 109 13.84 -6.52 13.15
CA VAL A 109 12.40 -6.28 13.25
C VAL A 109 11.91 -6.68 14.64
N ASP A 110 11.30 -5.77 15.36
CA ASP A 110 10.61 -6.02 16.64
C ASP A 110 9.12 -5.72 16.44
N TYR A 111 8.32 -6.77 16.37
CA TYR A 111 6.86 -6.66 16.19
C TYR A 111 6.13 -6.25 17.47
N GLY A 112 6.86 -6.19 18.60
CA GLY A 112 6.31 -5.95 19.92
C GLY A 112 5.97 -7.22 20.68
N GLU A 113 6.12 -7.20 21.99
CA GLU A 113 5.85 -8.34 22.86
C GLU A 113 4.35 -8.56 23.07
N ALA A 114 3.58 -7.48 23.22
CA ALA A 114 2.13 -7.57 23.43
C ALA A 114 1.45 -8.01 22.13
N HIS A 115 1.82 -7.38 21.00
CA HIS A 115 1.29 -7.69 19.68
C HIS A 115 1.58 -9.14 19.28
N SER A 116 2.83 -9.57 19.33
CA SER A 116 3.22 -10.93 18.91
C SER A 116 2.55 -12.02 19.75
N LYS A 117 2.36 -11.80 21.06
CA LYS A 117 1.60 -12.70 21.92
C LYS A 117 0.12 -12.77 21.56
N ALA A 118 -0.50 -11.62 21.26
CA ALA A 118 -1.89 -11.55 20.88
C ALA A 118 -2.17 -12.28 19.57
N HIS A 119 -1.21 -12.22 18.64
CA HIS A 119 -1.33 -12.74 17.29
C HIS A 119 -0.63 -14.09 17.04
N GLY A 120 0.14 -14.57 18.03
CA GLY A 120 0.69 -15.94 18.06
C GLY A 120 1.86 -16.17 17.11
N HIS A 121 2.69 -15.17 16.90
CA HIS A 121 3.94 -15.23 16.16
C HIS A 121 5.14 -14.76 16.99
N ASP A 122 6.35 -14.93 16.46
CA ASP A 122 7.57 -14.49 17.13
C ASP A 122 7.65 -12.96 17.21
N ARG A 123 8.18 -12.44 18.33
CA ARG A 123 8.39 -11.01 18.53
C ARG A 123 9.42 -10.43 17.56
N PHE A 124 10.50 -11.18 17.30
CA PHE A 124 11.58 -10.71 16.46
C PHE A 124 11.54 -11.36 15.08
N GLY A 125 11.65 -10.51 14.04
CA GLY A 125 11.68 -10.93 12.66
C GLY A 125 13.09 -10.86 12.05
N PHE A 126 13.15 -10.44 10.79
CA PHE A 126 14.40 -10.38 10.03
C PHE A 126 15.35 -9.30 10.56
N SER A 127 16.67 -9.53 10.47
CA SER A 127 17.70 -8.54 10.82
C SER A 127 18.14 -7.75 9.60
N TYR A 128 18.02 -6.42 9.71
CA TYR A 128 18.54 -5.45 8.74
C TYR A 128 19.83 -4.77 9.21
N GLU A 129 20.51 -5.31 10.24
CA GLU A 129 21.80 -4.79 10.71
C GLU A 129 22.82 -4.76 9.57
N GLY A 130 23.40 -3.57 9.37
CA GLY A 130 24.32 -3.31 8.26
C GLY A 130 23.67 -3.24 6.87
N LYS A 131 22.33 -3.26 6.78
CA LYS A 131 21.54 -3.26 5.53
C LYS A 131 20.44 -2.20 5.54
N ALA A 132 20.68 -1.06 6.18
CA ALA A 132 19.70 0.03 6.19
C ALA A 132 19.39 0.49 4.76
N THR A 133 18.10 0.64 4.43
CA THR A 133 17.61 0.97 3.08
C THR A 133 18.25 2.23 2.50
N MET A 134 18.49 3.25 3.30
CA MET A 134 19.13 4.50 2.86
C MET A 134 20.67 4.44 2.85
N GLY A 135 21.27 3.23 2.88
CA GLY A 135 22.72 3.04 2.96
C GLY A 135 23.35 3.43 4.30
N LYS A 136 22.59 4.05 5.18
CA LYS A 136 22.94 4.41 6.57
C LYS A 136 21.72 4.26 7.47
N PRO A 137 21.88 3.89 8.75
CA PRO A 137 20.79 3.85 9.69
C PRO A 137 20.10 5.21 9.86
N TRP A 138 18.77 5.21 9.77
CA TRP A 138 17.96 6.39 10.08
C TRP A 138 18.01 6.69 11.58
N ASN A 139 18.29 7.90 11.92
CA ASN A 139 18.57 8.33 13.31
C ASN A 139 17.35 8.87 14.05
N LEU A 140 16.16 8.85 13.44
CA LEU A 140 14.89 9.40 13.95
C LEU A 140 14.91 10.91 14.25
N LYS A 141 15.91 11.65 13.74
CA LYS A 141 16.03 13.10 13.84
C LYS A 141 15.90 13.77 12.48
N ASP A 142 16.50 13.16 11.48
CA ASP A 142 16.37 13.60 10.09
C ASP A 142 14.98 13.26 9.61
N LYS A 143 14.29 14.21 8.98
CA LYS A 143 12.94 13.99 8.48
C LYS A 143 12.96 13.17 7.20
N ILE A 144 11.88 12.42 6.99
CA ILE A 144 11.60 11.68 5.76
C ILE A 144 10.19 12.02 5.25
N ASN A 145 9.95 11.77 3.97
CA ASN A 145 8.63 11.77 3.37
C ASN A 145 8.19 10.32 3.13
N LEU A 146 6.96 9.99 3.47
CA LEU A 146 6.38 8.68 3.28
C LEU A 146 5.33 8.73 2.17
N VAL A 147 5.39 7.79 1.24
CA VAL A 147 4.41 7.62 0.16
C VAL A 147 3.92 6.18 0.18
N GLY A 148 2.63 5.97 0.43
CA GLY A 148 2.03 4.64 0.52
C GLY A 148 0.96 4.42 -0.54
N HIS A 149 1.14 3.44 -1.43
CA HIS A 149 0.14 3.04 -2.39
C HIS A 149 -0.76 1.94 -1.83
N SER A 150 -2.08 2.04 -2.07
CA SER A 150 -3.01 1.00 -1.66
C SER A 150 -2.88 0.71 -0.15
N PHE A 151 -2.75 -0.54 0.26
CA PHE A 151 -2.52 -0.93 1.66
C PHE A 151 -1.22 -0.34 2.26
N GLY A 152 -0.26 0.07 1.43
CA GLY A 152 0.90 0.85 1.87
C GLY A 152 0.53 2.15 2.58
N GLY A 153 -0.62 2.74 2.25
CA GLY A 153 -1.15 3.91 2.94
C GLY A 153 -1.49 3.65 4.40
N ALA A 154 -2.07 2.49 4.72
CA ALA A 154 -2.30 2.06 6.11
C ALA A 154 -0.97 1.87 6.86
N THR A 155 0.00 1.23 6.21
CA THR A 155 1.36 0.99 6.75
C THR A 155 2.05 2.30 7.14
N VAL A 156 2.12 3.28 6.22
CA VAL A 156 2.83 4.55 6.49
C VAL A 156 2.10 5.40 7.54
N ARG A 157 0.76 5.40 7.54
CA ARG A 157 -0.02 6.09 8.57
C ARG A 157 0.23 5.53 9.96
N LEU A 158 0.26 4.20 10.08
CA LEU A 158 0.53 3.55 11.37
C LEU A 158 1.97 3.80 11.83
N LEU A 159 2.94 3.75 10.92
CA LEU A 159 4.33 4.10 11.25
C LEU A 159 4.43 5.52 11.82
N VAL A 160 3.80 6.53 11.17
CA VAL A 160 3.77 7.90 11.70
C VAL A 160 3.15 7.97 13.08
N SER A 161 2.04 7.26 13.29
CA SER A 161 1.35 7.21 14.58
C SER A 161 2.24 6.61 15.68
N LEU A 162 2.88 5.48 15.42
CA LEU A 162 3.77 4.81 16.37
C LEU A 162 4.99 5.67 16.69
N LEU A 163 5.62 6.29 15.69
CA LEU A 163 6.75 7.20 15.90
C LEU A 163 6.38 8.41 16.76
N SER A 164 5.20 8.97 16.54
CA SER A 164 4.76 10.17 17.24
C SER A 164 4.21 9.88 18.64
N PHE A 165 3.45 8.82 18.82
CA PHE A 165 2.69 8.56 20.04
C PHE A 165 3.10 7.28 20.78
N GLY A 166 3.82 6.37 20.11
CA GLY A 166 4.20 5.08 20.68
C GLY A 166 3.02 4.10 20.82
N SER A 167 3.24 3.07 21.64
CA SER A 167 2.24 2.09 22.06
C SER A 167 2.36 1.84 23.58
N GLU A 168 1.33 2.23 24.32
CA GLU A 168 1.29 2.03 25.77
C GLU A 168 1.33 0.54 26.15
N GLU A 169 0.72 -0.32 25.31
CA GLU A 169 0.69 -1.75 25.52
C GLU A 169 2.07 -2.37 25.38
N GLU A 170 2.84 -1.97 24.37
CA GLU A 170 4.20 -2.44 24.14
C GLU A 170 5.16 -1.90 25.24
N ILE A 171 5.01 -0.65 25.65
CA ILE A 171 5.77 -0.08 26.77
C ILE A 171 5.50 -0.85 28.05
N ALA A 172 4.24 -1.18 28.34
CA ALA A 172 3.86 -1.94 29.52
C ALA A 172 4.40 -3.39 29.48
N ALA A 173 4.45 -4.00 28.30
CA ALA A 173 4.92 -5.38 28.12
C ALA A 173 6.46 -5.51 28.20
N THR A 174 7.21 -4.52 27.72
CA THR A 174 8.66 -4.61 27.53
C THR A 174 9.48 -3.72 28.46
N GLY A 175 8.89 -2.66 29.01
CA GLY A 175 9.54 -1.77 29.97
C GLY A 175 10.81 -1.14 29.40
N LYS A 176 11.98 -1.52 29.94
CA LYS A 176 13.27 -0.97 29.49
C LYS A 176 13.72 -1.48 28.10
N ASP A 177 13.16 -2.59 27.68
CA ASP A 177 13.50 -3.25 26.41
C ASP A 177 12.51 -2.88 25.30
N THR A 178 11.78 -1.78 25.47
CA THR A 178 10.85 -1.25 24.47
C THR A 178 11.62 -0.73 23.27
N SER A 179 11.25 -1.19 22.07
CA SER A 179 11.77 -0.63 20.81
C SER A 179 11.50 0.88 20.74
N PRO A 180 12.45 1.69 20.24
CA PRO A 180 12.21 3.13 20.06
C PRO A 180 10.98 3.44 19.18
N LEU A 181 10.59 2.56 18.27
CA LEU A 181 9.35 2.68 17.50
C LEU A 181 8.12 2.86 18.41
N PHE A 182 8.08 2.14 19.52
CA PHE A 182 6.92 2.12 20.42
C PHE A 182 7.01 3.15 21.56
N THR A 183 8.12 3.90 21.68
CA THR A 183 8.26 4.91 22.74
C THR A 183 7.54 6.21 22.43
N GLY A 184 7.32 6.52 21.15
CA GLY A 184 6.74 7.78 20.72
C GLY A 184 7.68 8.97 20.88
N GLY A 185 7.16 10.17 20.59
CA GLY A 185 7.88 11.44 20.76
C GLY A 185 8.85 11.78 19.61
N HIS A 186 8.78 11.08 18.47
CA HIS A 186 9.63 11.31 17.31
C HIS A 186 8.89 12.18 16.26
N ASP A 187 9.33 13.44 16.09
CA ASP A 187 8.92 14.33 14.98
C ASP A 187 9.90 14.16 13.81
N CYS A 188 9.84 13.03 13.15
CA CYS A 188 10.78 12.65 12.09
C CYS A 188 10.13 12.33 10.74
N VAL A 189 8.82 12.57 10.60
CA VAL A 189 8.12 12.45 9.32
C VAL A 189 7.59 13.82 8.89
N HIS A 190 8.10 14.30 7.75
CA HIS A 190 7.68 15.60 7.19
C HIS A 190 6.30 15.51 6.55
N SER A 191 6.11 14.54 5.66
CA SER A 191 4.84 14.29 4.98
C SER A 191 4.49 12.81 4.88
N CYS A 192 3.19 12.53 4.87
CA CYS A 192 2.60 11.22 4.66
C CYS A 192 1.57 11.34 3.53
N SER A 193 1.96 10.88 2.34
CA SER A 193 1.12 10.86 1.13
C SER A 193 0.57 9.47 0.90
N THR A 194 -0.71 9.36 0.60
CA THR A 194 -1.37 8.08 0.30
C THR A 194 -1.97 8.10 -1.10
N LEU A 195 -1.78 7.02 -1.84
CA LEU A 195 -2.21 6.85 -3.22
C LEU A 195 -3.25 5.73 -3.27
N SER A 196 -4.52 6.06 -3.51
CA SER A 196 -5.67 5.12 -3.51
C SER A 196 -5.67 4.15 -2.32
N ALA A 197 -5.40 4.68 -1.12
CA ALA A 197 -5.33 3.84 0.08
C ALA A 197 -6.73 3.53 0.64
N PRO A 198 -7.03 2.26 1.00
CA PRO A 198 -8.30 1.89 1.60
C PRO A 198 -8.36 2.31 3.08
N HIS A 199 -8.42 3.62 3.37
CA HIS A 199 -8.41 4.16 4.73
C HIS A 199 -9.56 3.63 5.60
N ASN A 200 -10.70 3.38 4.97
CA ASN A 200 -11.91 2.91 5.64
C ASN A 200 -12.30 1.50 5.16
N GLY A 201 -11.34 0.79 4.56
CA GLY A 201 -11.54 -0.56 4.02
C GLY A 201 -12.17 -0.60 2.64
N SER A 202 -12.47 -1.80 2.18
CA SER A 202 -13.17 -2.06 0.92
C SER A 202 -14.17 -3.21 1.11
N PRO A 203 -15.40 -3.08 0.59
CA PRO A 203 -16.37 -4.18 0.64
C PRO A 203 -15.87 -5.43 -0.11
N VAL A 204 -14.92 -5.29 -1.03
CA VAL A 204 -14.26 -6.42 -1.69
C VAL A 204 -13.50 -7.28 -0.67
N ALA A 205 -12.79 -6.65 0.27
CA ALA A 205 -12.08 -7.37 1.32
C ALA A 205 -13.04 -8.16 2.21
N ASN A 206 -14.21 -7.61 2.55
CA ASN A 206 -15.23 -8.30 3.31
C ASN A 206 -15.71 -9.60 2.63
N LEU A 207 -15.88 -9.55 1.31
CA LEU A 207 -16.30 -10.71 0.53
C LEU A 207 -15.18 -11.75 0.37
N LEU A 208 -13.92 -11.29 0.39
CA LEU A 208 -12.73 -12.16 0.31
C LEU A 208 -12.32 -12.76 1.65
N VAL A 209 -12.86 -12.27 2.76
CA VAL A 209 -12.60 -12.84 4.10
C VAL A 209 -13.37 -14.14 4.35
N ASP A 210 -14.30 -14.54 3.45
CA ASP A 210 -14.79 -15.92 3.48
C ASP A 210 -13.61 -16.89 3.27
N PRO A 211 -13.26 -17.71 4.29
CA PRO A 211 -12.08 -18.55 4.24
C PRO A 211 -12.04 -19.49 3.02
N GLN A 212 -13.20 -19.93 2.55
CA GLN A 212 -13.30 -20.90 1.45
C GLN A 212 -13.00 -20.24 0.10
N VAL A 213 -13.57 -19.06 -0.14
CA VAL A 213 -13.37 -18.32 -1.41
C VAL A 213 -11.93 -17.78 -1.48
N THR A 214 -11.45 -17.21 -0.40
CA THR A 214 -10.09 -16.65 -0.35
C THR A 214 -9.04 -17.73 -0.47
N MET A 215 -9.22 -18.86 0.22
CA MET A 215 -8.33 -20.03 0.09
C MET A 215 -8.25 -20.53 -1.35
N LEU A 216 -9.37 -20.57 -2.05
CA LEU A 216 -9.40 -20.99 -3.45
C LEU A 216 -8.64 -20.01 -4.36
N LEU A 217 -8.87 -18.70 -4.19
CA LEU A 217 -8.25 -17.68 -5.02
C LEU A 217 -6.76 -17.51 -4.72
N ILE A 218 -6.38 -17.41 -3.45
CA ILE A 218 -4.97 -17.33 -3.06
C ILE A 218 -4.25 -18.60 -3.48
N SER A 219 -4.86 -19.77 -3.29
CA SER A 219 -4.32 -21.05 -3.75
C SER A 219 -4.00 -21.07 -5.23
N ALA A 220 -4.95 -20.62 -6.04
CA ALA A 220 -4.78 -20.64 -7.48
C ALA A 220 -3.64 -19.71 -7.92
N VAL A 221 -3.56 -18.51 -7.34
CA VAL A 221 -2.51 -17.52 -7.63
C VAL A 221 -1.14 -18.04 -7.16
N LEU A 222 -1.05 -18.50 -5.92
CA LEU A 222 0.20 -18.99 -5.35
C LEU A 222 0.72 -20.25 -6.09
N ASN A 223 -0.17 -21.19 -6.45
CA ASN A 223 0.23 -22.34 -7.26
C ASN A 223 0.73 -21.94 -8.65
N MET A 224 0.13 -20.92 -9.25
CA MET A 224 0.57 -20.40 -10.55
C MET A 224 1.98 -19.79 -10.46
N ILE A 225 2.22 -18.95 -9.45
CA ILE A 225 3.52 -18.33 -9.19
C ILE A 225 4.57 -19.39 -8.81
N GLY A 226 4.23 -20.32 -7.94
CA GLY A 226 5.11 -21.42 -7.51
C GLY A 226 5.51 -22.36 -8.65
N MET A 227 4.62 -22.60 -9.62
CA MET A 227 4.95 -23.39 -10.82
C MET A 227 5.96 -22.69 -11.74
N VAL A 228 5.99 -21.36 -11.74
CA VAL A 228 6.87 -20.57 -12.62
C VAL A 228 8.21 -20.29 -11.95
N PHE A 229 8.21 -19.90 -10.68
CA PHE A 229 9.38 -19.39 -9.97
C PHE A 229 9.93 -20.33 -8.88
N GLY A 230 9.22 -21.38 -8.54
CA GLY A 230 9.57 -22.31 -7.46
C GLY A 230 9.01 -21.91 -6.10
N ASN A 231 8.84 -22.88 -5.20
CA ASN A 231 8.20 -22.71 -3.91
C ASN A 231 9.02 -21.87 -2.92
N ASP A 232 10.34 -22.07 -2.92
CA ASP A 232 11.26 -21.32 -2.06
C ASP A 232 11.20 -19.82 -2.37
N PHE A 233 11.15 -19.50 -3.66
CA PHE A 233 10.99 -18.14 -4.13
C PHE A 233 9.69 -17.53 -3.61
N LEU A 234 8.60 -18.26 -3.67
CA LEU A 234 7.27 -17.81 -3.24
C LEU A 234 7.21 -17.53 -1.74
N VAL A 235 7.68 -18.48 -0.93
CA VAL A 235 7.70 -18.33 0.53
C VAL A 235 8.57 -17.15 0.94
N PHE A 236 9.73 -16.99 0.33
CA PHE A 236 10.64 -15.90 0.61
C PHE A 236 10.07 -14.54 0.15
N SER A 237 9.58 -14.47 -1.09
CA SER A 237 9.10 -13.20 -1.67
C SER A 237 7.80 -12.69 -1.04
N LEU A 238 6.93 -13.59 -0.58
CA LEU A 238 5.69 -13.23 0.13
C LEU A 238 5.84 -13.25 1.66
N GLN A 239 7.04 -13.55 2.17
CA GLN A 239 7.33 -13.63 3.60
C GLN A 239 6.38 -14.57 4.37
N LEU A 240 5.96 -15.66 3.73
CA LEU A 240 4.96 -16.59 4.27
C LEU A 240 5.44 -17.31 5.54
N SER A 241 6.74 -17.33 5.82
CA SER A 241 7.30 -17.83 7.07
C SER A 241 6.77 -17.10 8.30
N HIS A 242 6.42 -15.83 8.15
CA HIS A 242 5.79 -15.02 9.21
C HIS A 242 4.48 -15.67 9.71
N PHE A 243 3.72 -16.30 8.81
CA PHE A 243 2.51 -17.04 9.15
C PHE A 243 2.76 -18.50 9.54
N GLY A 244 4.01 -18.90 9.80
CA GLY A 244 4.39 -20.29 10.06
C GLY A 244 4.36 -21.18 8.82
N MET A 245 4.38 -20.59 7.63
CA MET A 245 4.43 -21.30 6.36
C MET A 245 5.88 -21.48 5.94
N THR A 246 6.36 -22.72 5.93
CA THR A 246 7.74 -23.06 5.52
C THR A 246 7.75 -23.66 4.14
N PRO A 247 8.87 -23.52 3.38
CA PRO A 247 9.05 -24.25 2.14
C PRO A 247 8.81 -25.74 2.35
N ALA A 248 8.01 -26.37 1.51
CA ALA A 248 7.82 -27.81 1.57
C ALA A 248 9.16 -28.47 1.20
N GLN A 249 9.62 -29.41 2.02
CA GLN A 249 10.84 -30.16 1.75
C GLN A 249 10.71 -31.12 0.55
N ASP A 250 9.49 -31.36 0.06
CA ASP A 250 9.18 -32.17 -1.11
C ASP A 250 8.65 -31.28 -2.25
N GLU A 251 9.25 -31.37 -3.41
CA GLU A 251 8.94 -30.61 -4.64
C GLU A 251 7.47 -30.65 -5.10
N PHE A 252 6.66 -31.53 -4.56
CA PHE A 252 5.24 -31.71 -4.89
C PHE A 252 4.23 -31.12 -3.90
N ARG A 253 4.69 -30.60 -2.76
CA ARG A 253 3.82 -29.95 -1.78
C ARG A 253 3.97 -28.43 -1.83
N ALA A 254 3.49 -27.84 -2.91
CA ALA A 254 3.43 -26.40 -3.12
C ALA A 254 2.39 -25.71 -2.23
N TRP A 255 2.39 -25.98 -0.90
CA TRP A 255 1.38 -25.32 -0.08
C TRP A 255 1.83 -24.93 1.32
N PRO A 256 1.31 -23.73 1.75
CA PRO A 256 1.42 -23.30 3.12
C PRO A 256 0.92 -24.42 4.04
N SER A 257 1.62 -24.62 5.15
CA SER A 257 1.17 -25.60 6.13
C SER A 257 -0.27 -25.28 6.55
N PRO A 258 -1.13 -26.29 6.80
CA PRO A 258 -2.47 -26.06 7.31
C PRO A 258 -2.50 -25.17 8.56
N VAL A 259 -1.44 -25.20 9.36
CA VAL A 259 -1.26 -24.39 10.56
C VAL A 259 -1.05 -22.93 10.18
N GLY A 260 -0.21 -22.62 9.20
CA GLY A 260 0.03 -21.24 8.75
C GLY A 260 -1.23 -20.61 8.16
N VAL A 261 -1.96 -21.34 7.32
CA VAL A 261 -3.25 -20.90 6.80
C VAL A 261 -4.25 -20.66 7.93
N PHE A 262 -4.32 -21.58 8.88
CA PHE A 262 -5.20 -21.44 10.04
C PHE A 262 -4.83 -20.21 10.88
N ASN A 263 -3.57 -19.95 11.11
CA ASN A 263 -3.08 -18.77 11.83
C ASN A 263 -3.43 -17.48 11.10
N PHE A 264 -3.24 -17.42 9.79
CA PHE A 264 -3.60 -16.27 8.97
C PHE A 264 -5.06 -15.83 9.20
N TYR A 265 -5.99 -16.77 9.25
CA TYR A 265 -7.41 -16.45 9.48
C TYR A 265 -7.76 -16.25 10.95
N ARG A 266 -7.16 -17.04 11.84
CA ARG A 266 -7.50 -17.05 13.26
C ARG A 266 -7.12 -15.75 13.95
N TYR A 267 -5.92 -15.26 13.69
CA TYR A 267 -5.38 -14.10 14.42
C TYR A 267 -5.74 -12.77 13.80
N LYS A 268 -6.29 -12.78 12.59
CA LYS A 268 -6.67 -11.56 11.88
C LYS A 268 -5.51 -10.54 11.74
N ASP A 269 -4.29 -11.03 11.73
CA ASP A 269 -3.06 -10.25 11.66
C ASP A 269 -2.50 -10.32 10.26
N ASN A 270 -3.23 -9.69 9.35
CA ASN A 270 -2.88 -9.71 7.93
C ASN A 270 -3.60 -8.58 7.17
N CYS A 271 -3.07 -8.23 6.02
CA CYS A 271 -3.62 -7.18 5.17
C CYS A 271 -5.07 -7.42 4.74
N GLY A 272 -5.46 -8.68 4.56
CA GLY A 272 -6.83 -9.01 4.16
C GLY A 272 -7.86 -8.60 5.20
N TYR A 273 -7.58 -8.84 6.48
CA TYR A 273 -8.43 -8.39 7.56
C TYR A 273 -8.42 -6.88 7.74
N ASP A 274 -7.23 -6.27 7.74
CA ASP A 274 -7.09 -4.82 7.92
C ASP A 274 -7.79 -4.00 6.84
N MET A 275 -7.97 -4.58 5.64
CA MET A 275 -8.71 -3.95 4.55
C MET A 275 -10.22 -4.22 4.57
N THR A 276 -10.73 -5.07 5.47
CA THR A 276 -12.19 -5.15 5.68
C THR A 276 -12.70 -3.85 6.31
N LEU A 277 -14.01 -3.58 6.20
CA LEU A 277 -14.62 -2.41 6.84
C LEU A 277 -14.44 -2.44 8.36
N GLU A 278 -14.61 -3.62 8.99
CA GLU A 278 -14.38 -3.82 10.43
C GLU A 278 -12.89 -3.62 10.80
N GLY A 279 -11.98 -4.24 10.05
CA GLY A 279 -10.54 -4.16 10.32
C GLY A 279 -10.00 -2.74 10.16
N ALA A 280 -10.40 -2.04 9.08
CA ALA A 280 -10.02 -0.66 8.85
C ALA A 280 -10.57 0.30 9.92
N ALA A 281 -11.80 0.07 10.41
CA ALA A 281 -12.35 0.86 11.51
C ALA A 281 -11.52 0.68 12.79
N LYS A 282 -11.17 -0.55 13.16
CA LYS A 282 -10.29 -0.84 14.31
C LYS A 282 -8.91 -0.25 14.15
N LEU A 283 -8.35 -0.31 12.94
CA LEU A 283 -7.05 0.28 12.65
C LEU A 283 -7.12 1.82 12.79
N ASN A 284 -8.20 2.46 12.34
CA ASN A 284 -8.42 3.89 12.49
C ASN A 284 -8.59 4.33 13.95
N GLU A 285 -9.07 3.46 14.84
CA GLU A 285 -9.11 3.73 16.29
C GLU A 285 -7.70 3.78 16.91
N GLN A 286 -6.76 3.02 16.37
CA GLN A 286 -5.37 2.97 16.83
C GLN A 286 -4.50 4.07 16.23
N ILE A 287 -4.74 4.47 14.98
CA ILE A 287 -3.93 5.45 14.26
C ILE A 287 -4.33 6.87 14.65
N LYS A 288 -3.39 7.60 15.23
CA LYS A 288 -3.51 9.02 15.55
C LYS A 288 -2.77 9.87 14.51
N VAL A 289 -3.31 11.03 14.19
CA VAL A 289 -2.68 12.00 13.29
C VAL A 289 -1.63 12.79 14.06
N SER A 290 -0.37 12.73 13.61
CA SER A 290 0.72 13.52 14.19
C SER A 290 0.53 15.02 13.91
N PRO A 291 0.66 15.90 14.91
CA PRO A 291 0.57 17.34 14.69
C PRO A 291 1.75 17.92 13.89
N ASP A 292 2.82 17.13 13.70
CA ASP A 292 4.08 17.56 13.10
C ASP A 292 4.27 17.09 11.66
N THR A 293 3.27 16.38 11.09
CA THR A 293 3.31 15.78 9.74
C THR A 293 2.23 16.38 8.85
N TYR A 294 2.55 16.63 7.57
CA TYR A 294 1.57 16.95 6.52
C TYR A 294 0.95 15.67 5.99
N TYR A 295 -0.37 15.63 5.80
CA TYR A 295 -1.08 14.47 5.27
C TYR A 295 -1.78 14.79 3.97
N TYR A 296 -1.54 13.93 2.96
CA TYR A 296 -2.10 14.07 1.62
C TYR A 296 -2.69 12.76 1.14
N SER A 297 -3.81 12.82 0.41
CA SER A 297 -4.35 11.69 -0.31
C SER A 297 -4.65 12.03 -1.76
N TYR A 298 -4.20 11.15 -2.63
CA TYR A 298 -4.42 11.16 -4.07
C TYR A 298 -5.26 9.94 -4.43
N THR A 299 -6.33 10.14 -5.21
CA THR A 299 -7.31 9.10 -5.49
C THR A 299 -7.58 8.98 -6.98
N THR A 300 -7.85 7.78 -7.44
CA THR A 300 -8.25 7.49 -8.80
C THR A 300 -9.70 7.00 -8.84
N VAL A 301 -10.38 7.21 -9.98
CA VAL A 301 -11.75 6.76 -10.23
C VAL A 301 -11.83 6.17 -11.61
N SER A 302 -12.24 4.90 -11.70
CA SER A 302 -12.42 4.15 -12.95
C SER A 302 -13.88 3.72 -13.17
N THR A 303 -14.81 4.47 -12.59
CA THR A 303 -16.25 4.26 -12.78
C THR A 303 -16.93 5.51 -13.31
N GLU A 304 -18.07 5.30 -13.97
CA GLU A 304 -18.99 6.33 -14.44
C GLU A 304 -20.43 5.95 -14.11
N GLU A 305 -21.32 6.93 -14.07
CA GLU A 305 -22.73 6.68 -13.78
C GLU A 305 -23.38 5.89 -14.92
N GLY A 306 -23.96 4.76 -14.57
CA GLY A 306 -24.70 3.88 -15.47
C GLY A 306 -26.21 4.00 -15.29
N LEU A 307 -26.95 3.01 -15.78
CA LEU A 307 -28.41 2.97 -15.64
C LEU A 307 -28.85 2.87 -14.17
N PHE A 308 -29.88 3.63 -13.82
CA PHE A 308 -30.50 3.64 -12.47
C PHE A 308 -29.54 4.11 -11.35
N GLY A 309 -28.58 4.99 -11.66
CA GLY A 309 -27.64 5.52 -10.69
C GLY A 309 -26.60 4.50 -10.18
N ARG A 310 -26.49 3.34 -10.86
CA ARG A 310 -25.44 2.37 -10.55
C ARG A 310 -24.15 2.75 -11.24
N GLN A 311 -23.05 2.63 -10.53
CA GLN A 311 -21.73 2.81 -11.11
C GLN A 311 -21.38 1.63 -12.03
N LYS A 312 -20.80 1.91 -13.16
CA LYS A 312 -20.24 0.92 -14.10
C LYS A 312 -18.78 1.24 -14.39
N PRO A 313 -17.95 0.24 -14.69
CA PRO A 313 -16.55 0.49 -15.02
C PRO A 313 -16.44 1.30 -16.33
N VAL A 314 -15.45 2.20 -16.38
CA VAL A 314 -15.03 2.85 -17.63
C VAL A 314 -14.34 1.84 -18.55
N SER A 315 -14.31 2.12 -19.85
CA SER A 315 -13.70 1.20 -20.83
C SER A 315 -12.19 0.99 -20.65
N SER A 316 -11.55 1.91 -19.95
CA SER A 316 -10.12 1.88 -19.66
C SER A 316 -9.75 1.12 -18.38
N LEU A 317 -10.71 0.62 -17.60
CA LEU A 317 -10.44 -0.18 -16.41
C LEU A 317 -9.59 -1.40 -16.75
N ASN A 318 -8.52 -1.64 -16.01
CA ASN A 318 -7.69 -2.83 -16.15
C ASN A 318 -8.55 -4.09 -15.93
N PRO A 319 -8.52 -5.08 -16.83
CA PRO A 319 -9.35 -6.28 -16.76
C PRO A 319 -9.24 -7.07 -15.44
N ILE A 320 -8.11 -6.97 -14.74
CA ILE A 320 -7.92 -7.63 -13.44
C ILE A 320 -8.93 -7.16 -12.40
N PHE A 321 -9.45 -5.92 -12.54
CA PHE A 321 -10.40 -5.32 -11.62
C PHE A 321 -11.87 -5.51 -12.01
N TYR A 322 -12.20 -6.18 -13.12
CA TYR A 322 -13.62 -6.36 -13.51
C TYR A 322 -14.44 -7.09 -12.45
N ILE A 323 -13.85 -8.10 -11.80
CA ILE A 323 -14.57 -8.86 -10.76
C ILE A 323 -14.78 -7.99 -9.51
N SER A 324 -13.74 -7.35 -8.99
CA SER A 324 -13.84 -6.49 -7.80
C SER A 324 -14.74 -5.28 -8.04
N SER A 325 -14.64 -4.65 -9.21
CA SER A 325 -15.54 -3.57 -9.65
C SER A 325 -17.01 -4.00 -9.65
N ALA A 326 -17.30 -5.19 -10.22
CA ALA A 326 -18.65 -5.75 -10.19
C ALA A 326 -19.13 -6.04 -8.76
N MET A 327 -18.26 -6.56 -7.90
CA MET A 327 -18.56 -6.81 -6.49
C MET A 327 -18.97 -5.53 -5.77
N ILE A 328 -18.20 -4.43 -5.91
CA ILE A 328 -18.53 -3.13 -5.30
C ILE A 328 -19.87 -2.64 -5.87
N SER A 329 -20.06 -2.68 -7.17
CA SER A 329 -21.31 -2.21 -7.83
C SER A 329 -22.55 -2.99 -7.36
N LEU A 330 -22.38 -4.28 -7.02
CA LEU A 330 -23.46 -5.11 -6.49
C LEU A 330 -23.84 -4.77 -5.03
N THR A 331 -22.96 -4.12 -4.27
CA THR A 331 -23.25 -3.69 -2.91
C THR A 331 -24.15 -2.45 -2.82
N ASN A 332 -24.34 -1.73 -3.94
CA ASN A 332 -25.11 -0.48 -3.99
C ASN A 332 -26.50 -0.64 -3.35
N GLY A 333 -26.79 0.21 -2.36
CA GLY A 333 -28.01 0.24 -1.58
C GLY A 333 -28.06 -0.74 -0.41
N PHE A 334 -27.08 -1.66 -0.29
CA PHE A 334 -26.98 -2.59 0.83
C PHE A 334 -26.21 -1.99 2.00
N ASN A 335 -26.43 -2.55 3.17
CA ASN A 335 -25.61 -2.30 4.35
C ASN A 335 -24.54 -3.39 4.45
N VAL A 336 -23.28 -3.00 4.52
CA VAL A 336 -22.14 -3.90 4.73
C VAL A 336 -21.44 -3.44 6.01
N ASP A 337 -21.38 -4.27 7.02
CA ASP A 337 -20.78 -3.98 8.33
C ASP A 337 -21.21 -2.62 8.94
N GLY A 338 -22.48 -2.28 8.82
CA GLY A 338 -23.04 -1.03 9.36
C GLY A 338 -22.91 0.19 8.43
N ILE A 339 -22.19 0.07 7.34
CA ILE A 339 -22.00 1.14 6.36
C ILE A 339 -22.96 0.96 5.18
N LYS A 340 -23.72 2.01 4.86
CA LYS A 340 -24.59 2.00 3.70
C LYS A 340 -23.78 2.29 2.44
N MET A 341 -23.78 1.36 1.50
CA MET A 341 -23.04 1.49 0.24
C MET A 341 -23.79 2.39 -0.75
N GLU A 342 -23.60 3.70 -0.62
CA GLU A 342 -24.22 4.73 -1.46
C GLU A 342 -23.21 5.85 -1.75
N GLY A 343 -23.46 6.64 -2.79
CA GLY A 343 -22.58 7.76 -3.18
C GLY A 343 -21.15 7.29 -3.43
N ASP A 344 -20.18 7.96 -2.80
CA ASP A 344 -18.76 7.70 -2.97
C ASP A 344 -18.31 6.28 -2.52
N TRP A 345 -19.14 5.53 -1.80
CA TRP A 345 -18.89 4.11 -1.53
C TRP A 345 -19.10 3.21 -2.74
N THR A 346 -19.79 3.70 -3.78
CA THR A 346 -20.03 2.98 -5.03
C THR A 346 -19.16 3.48 -6.19
N VAL A 347 -18.61 4.68 -6.06
CA VAL A 347 -17.58 5.22 -6.96
C VAL A 347 -16.24 4.64 -6.55
N HIS A 348 -15.43 4.09 -7.48
CA HIS A 348 -14.21 3.38 -7.10
C HIS A 348 -13.18 3.33 -8.24
N ASP A 349 -11.96 2.97 -7.92
CA ASP A 349 -10.82 2.78 -8.83
C ASP A 349 -10.67 1.33 -9.35
N GLY A 350 -11.68 0.52 -9.15
CA GLY A 350 -11.69 -0.91 -9.47
C GLY A 350 -11.67 -1.82 -8.23
N ILE A 351 -11.10 -1.37 -7.10
CA ILE A 351 -11.01 -2.16 -5.86
C ILE A 351 -11.23 -1.36 -4.58
N VAL A 352 -10.90 -0.06 -4.56
CA VAL A 352 -11.06 0.82 -3.40
C VAL A 352 -12.15 1.86 -3.70
N PRO A 353 -13.22 1.94 -2.86
CA PRO A 353 -14.21 3.01 -2.95
C PRO A 353 -13.61 4.40 -2.69
N LEU A 354 -14.10 5.41 -3.43
CA LEU A 354 -13.68 6.80 -3.28
C LEU A 354 -13.85 7.29 -1.83
N ALA A 355 -14.98 6.98 -1.20
CA ALA A 355 -15.24 7.31 0.21
C ALA A 355 -14.16 6.75 1.16
N SER A 356 -13.55 5.63 0.80
CA SER A 356 -12.46 5.03 1.57
C SER A 356 -11.09 5.64 1.25
N ALA A 357 -10.89 6.10 0.02
CA ALA A 357 -9.58 6.56 -0.45
C ALA A 357 -9.29 8.04 -0.15
N LEU A 358 -10.33 8.87 0.01
CA LEU A 358 -10.18 10.30 0.22
C LEU A 358 -9.49 10.64 1.55
N TYR A 359 -9.95 10.07 2.64
CA TYR A 359 -9.40 10.30 3.99
C TYR A 359 -9.92 9.25 4.97
N PRO A 360 -9.24 9.03 6.11
CA PRO A 360 -9.76 8.21 7.19
C PRO A 360 -11.02 8.81 7.82
N ASP A 361 -12.01 8.01 8.14
CA ASP A 361 -13.24 8.46 8.82
C ASP A 361 -12.95 9.18 10.15
N SER A 362 -11.88 8.81 10.84
CA SER A 362 -11.41 9.51 12.04
C SER A 362 -11.03 10.99 11.79
N ASN A 363 -10.82 11.38 10.54
CA ASN A 363 -10.45 12.73 10.11
C ASN A 363 -11.54 13.43 9.30
N LYS A 364 -12.71 12.84 9.11
CA LYS A 364 -13.78 13.32 8.25
C LYS A 364 -14.17 14.77 8.49
N ASP A 365 -14.27 15.19 9.76
CA ASP A 365 -14.71 16.53 10.12
C ASP A 365 -13.64 17.62 9.91
N VAL A 366 -12.38 17.22 9.72
CA VAL A 366 -11.22 18.11 9.59
C VAL A 366 -10.49 17.97 8.26
N ALA A 367 -10.85 16.99 7.44
CA ALA A 367 -10.28 16.80 6.11
C ALA A 367 -10.73 17.90 5.15
N LEU A 368 -9.81 18.41 4.34
CA LEU A 368 -10.03 19.53 3.43
C LEU A 368 -9.59 19.16 2.01
N SER A 369 -10.35 19.60 0.99
CA SER A 369 -9.84 19.59 -0.38
C SER A 369 -8.64 20.52 -0.48
N TYR A 370 -7.55 20.01 -1.06
CA TYR A 370 -6.31 20.77 -1.22
C TYR A 370 -6.52 21.98 -2.14
N GLU A 371 -7.18 21.79 -3.28
CA GLU A 371 -7.47 22.83 -4.26
C GLU A 371 -8.38 23.92 -3.67
N LYS A 372 -9.39 23.52 -2.89
CA LYS A 372 -10.26 24.47 -2.20
C LYS A 372 -9.50 25.26 -1.14
N ALA A 373 -8.60 24.62 -0.39
CA ALA A 373 -7.78 25.32 0.59
C ALA A 373 -6.89 26.38 -0.08
N LEU A 374 -6.29 26.06 -1.24
CA LEU A 374 -5.50 27.03 -2.02
C LEU A 374 -6.37 28.16 -2.59
N ALA A 375 -7.52 27.84 -3.16
CA ALA A 375 -8.45 28.84 -3.72
C ALA A 375 -8.96 29.83 -2.65
N GLU A 376 -9.09 29.39 -1.41
CA GLU A 376 -9.46 30.21 -0.26
C GLU A 376 -8.25 30.90 0.41
N ASN A 377 -7.04 30.78 -0.16
CA ASN A 377 -5.77 31.28 0.40
C ASN A 377 -5.52 30.77 1.83
N ARG A 378 -5.97 29.57 2.15
CA ARG A 378 -5.67 28.93 3.44
C ARG A 378 -4.24 28.40 3.43
N LYS A 379 -3.56 28.60 4.54
CA LYS A 379 -2.27 27.95 4.76
C LYS A 379 -2.47 26.42 4.91
N ILE A 380 -1.67 25.65 4.22
CA ILE A 380 -1.58 24.20 4.45
C ILE A 380 -0.84 23.99 5.77
N GLU A 381 -1.43 23.23 6.69
CA GLU A 381 -0.96 23.06 8.06
C GLU A 381 -0.68 21.58 8.36
N LYS A 382 0.31 21.34 9.17
CA LYS A 382 0.60 20.01 9.72
C LYS A 382 -0.55 19.55 10.64
N GLY A 383 -0.67 18.24 10.81
CA GLY A 383 -1.74 17.64 11.62
C GLY A 383 -3.12 17.71 10.99
N LYS A 384 -3.22 18.15 9.73
CA LYS A 384 -4.46 18.19 8.97
C LYS A 384 -4.36 17.31 7.73
N TRP A 385 -5.51 16.73 7.35
CA TRP A 385 -5.64 15.88 6.17
C TRP A 385 -6.11 16.69 4.98
N TYR A 386 -5.34 16.64 3.88
CA TYR A 386 -5.70 17.26 2.61
C TYR A 386 -5.88 16.19 1.54
N TYR A 387 -7.02 16.19 0.88
CA TYR A 387 -7.26 15.31 -0.25
C TYR A 387 -7.30 16.14 -1.55
N PHE A 388 -6.71 15.57 -2.60
CA PHE A 388 -6.72 16.13 -3.94
C PHE A 388 -7.98 15.71 -4.69
N GLU A 389 -8.38 16.51 -5.69
CA GLU A 389 -9.47 16.12 -6.59
C GLU A 389 -9.19 14.76 -7.23
N PRO A 390 -10.21 13.87 -7.31
CA PRO A 390 -10.01 12.54 -7.87
C PRO A 390 -9.58 12.57 -9.34
N MET A 391 -8.64 11.73 -9.72
CA MET A 391 -8.23 11.53 -11.11
C MET A 391 -9.16 10.52 -11.77
N TYR A 392 -10.01 11.01 -12.67
CA TYR A 392 -11.01 10.20 -13.35
C TYR A 392 -10.45 9.45 -14.56
N ASN A 393 -11.08 8.31 -14.89
CA ASN A 393 -10.66 7.35 -15.92
C ASN A 393 -9.33 6.66 -15.63
N MET A 394 -8.91 6.68 -14.38
CA MET A 394 -7.73 6.02 -13.88
C MET A 394 -8.09 4.94 -12.87
N ASP A 395 -7.43 3.80 -12.93
CA ASP A 395 -7.65 2.69 -12.01
C ASP A 395 -6.57 2.59 -10.92
N HIS A 396 -6.76 1.63 -10.04
CA HIS A 396 -5.93 1.44 -8.86
C HIS A 396 -4.43 1.28 -9.16
N PHE A 397 -4.08 0.63 -10.28
CA PHE A 397 -2.70 0.38 -10.65
C PHE A 397 -2.07 1.47 -11.52
N ASP A 398 -2.82 2.50 -11.89
CA ASP A 398 -2.23 3.59 -12.67
C ASP A 398 -1.15 4.33 -11.89
N PHE A 399 -1.23 4.40 -10.55
CA PHE A 399 -0.13 4.85 -9.70
C PHE A 399 1.14 3.98 -9.79
N CYS A 400 1.04 2.78 -10.33
CA CYS A 400 2.17 1.90 -10.59
C CYS A 400 2.68 2.00 -12.05
N GLY A 401 2.13 2.92 -12.85
CA GLY A 401 2.58 3.18 -14.22
C GLY A 401 1.85 2.36 -15.30
N THR A 402 0.60 1.92 -15.07
CA THR A 402 -0.17 1.17 -16.09
C THR A 402 -0.74 2.04 -17.20
N LYS A 403 -0.86 3.34 -16.97
CA LYS A 403 -1.30 4.34 -17.96
C LYS A 403 -0.49 5.62 -17.88
N ASP A 404 -0.51 6.37 -18.96
CA ASP A 404 -0.03 7.75 -18.99
C ASP A 404 -1.05 8.65 -18.28
N TYR A 405 -0.57 9.45 -17.35
CA TYR A 405 -1.33 10.57 -16.79
C TYR A 405 -1.52 11.68 -17.84
N PRO A 406 -2.51 12.58 -17.66
CA PRO A 406 -2.65 13.74 -18.56
C PRO A 406 -1.38 14.59 -18.68
N GLU A 407 -0.64 14.74 -17.57
CA GLU A 407 0.65 15.44 -17.50
C GLU A 407 1.85 14.48 -17.66
N GLY A 408 1.59 13.16 -17.78
CA GLY A 408 2.59 12.11 -17.75
C GLY A 408 2.79 11.50 -16.35
N PHE A 409 3.31 10.27 -16.32
CA PHE A 409 3.50 9.52 -15.07
C PHE A 409 4.54 10.17 -14.17
N GLU A 410 5.64 10.62 -14.76
CA GLU A 410 6.73 11.25 -14.02
C GLU A 410 6.31 12.61 -13.44
N GLU A 411 5.58 13.40 -14.23
CA GLU A 411 5.08 14.73 -13.84
C GLU A 411 4.16 14.65 -12.63
N PHE A 412 3.34 13.60 -12.53
CA PHE A 412 2.52 13.39 -11.34
C PHE A 412 3.40 13.26 -10.09
N TYR A 413 4.44 12.42 -10.13
CA TYR A 413 5.30 12.22 -8.98
C TYR A 413 6.18 13.43 -8.67
N PHE A 414 6.60 14.18 -9.68
CA PHE A 414 7.25 15.48 -9.46
C PHE A 414 6.31 16.47 -8.79
N GLY A 415 5.05 16.54 -9.20
CA GLY A 415 4.03 17.36 -8.54
C GLY A 415 3.76 16.94 -7.10
N LEU A 416 3.75 15.63 -6.81
CA LEU A 416 3.64 15.11 -5.44
C LEU A 416 4.83 15.57 -4.59
N VAL A 417 6.04 15.48 -5.12
CA VAL A 417 7.27 15.93 -4.45
C VAL A 417 7.23 17.45 -4.22
N GLU A 418 6.82 18.23 -5.20
CA GLU A 418 6.68 19.69 -5.07
C GLU A 418 5.65 20.06 -3.99
N ASN A 419 4.49 19.40 -3.97
CA ASN A 419 3.46 19.62 -2.95
C ASN A 419 3.97 19.33 -1.54
N ALA A 420 4.78 18.30 -1.34
CA ALA A 420 5.36 17.97 -0.05
C ALA A 420 6.48 18.95 0.35
N ASN A 421 7.29 19.43 -0.59
CA ASN A 421 8.44 20.31 -0.32
C ASN A 421 8.09 21.78 -0.18
N SER A 422 7.01 22.24 -0.82
CA SER A 422 6.63 23.65 -0.83
C SER A 422 6.09 24.16 0.52
N ARG A 423 6.32 23.45 1.65
CA ARG A 423 5.72 23.74 2.97
C ARG A 423 6.76 23.92 4.08
#